data_39e8976b3f9181321a6c6dc8a50ded68
#
_entry.id   39e8976b3f9181321a6c6dc8a50ded68
#
_cell.length_a   1.000
_cell.length_b   1.000
_cell.length_c   1.000
_cell.angle_alpha   90.00
_cell.angle_beta   90.00
_cell.angle_gamma   90.00
#
_symmetry.space_group_name_H-M   'P 1'
#
loop_
_entity.id
_entity.type
_entity.pdbx_description
1 polymer ?
#
loop_
_entity_poly.entity_id
_entity_poly.type
_entity_poly.pdbx_seq_one_letter_code
_entity_poly.pdbx_strand_id
1 'polypeptide(L)'
;MLKQCKYNENIKPSIPYFSGTRYLSNERSLKIGVCGFLFIMSSLPNNLKKISLFLERLPGIGEKTANRLAFYFLRLPDEDLKEFSKNIADLKTKTKFCRICFNLTEKDLCSVCDDSKREDNIVTVVETVLDLLSFETGNIYNGIYHVLHGKIDPLNHVGPDDIKIKELIERVKKSPPSEIILATNPDMEGEATAIYIKNKLEELKKNFKITRLAYGLPIGANLEYADYMTLKKAIEGRNKF
;
A
#
# COMPACT_ATOMS: atom_id res chain seq x y z
N MET A 1 3.56 34.34 38.61
CA MET A 1 2.19 33.75 38.60
C MET A 1 2.15 32.68 37.49
N LEU A 2 2.40 31.46 37.87
CA LEU A 2 2.37 30.29 36.99
C LEU A 2 0.96 29.69 37.07
N LYS A 3 0.13 29.88 36.01
CA LYS A 3 -1.16 29.18 35.90
C LYS A 3 -0.92 27.75 35.42
N GLN A 4 -1.29 26.78 36.24
CA GLN A 4 -1.29 25.35 35.94
C GLN A 4 -2.23 25.05 34.78
N CYS A 5 -1.69 24.43 33.72
CA CYS A 5 -2.49 23.81 32.65
C CYS A 5 -3.13 22.54 33.18
N LYS A 6 -4.45 22.50 33.33
CA LYS A 6 -5.21 21.28 33.61
C LYS A 6 -5.37 20.47 32.34
N TYR A 7 -4.93 19.22 32.38
CA TYR A 7 -5.12 18.21 31.35
C TYR A 7 -6.55 17.69 31.39
N ASN A 8 -7.23 17.67 30.27
CA ASN A 8 -8.60 17.14 30.19
C ASN A 8 -8.54 15.73 29.60
N GLU A 9 -8.76 14.69 30.40
CA GLU A 9 -8.61 13.26 30.09
C GLU A 9 -9.76 12.66 29.29
N ASN A 10 -10.73 13.43 28.80
CA ASN A 10 -11.98 12.92 28.25
C ASN A 10 -12.10 12.94 26.72
N ILE A 11 -10.99 12.97 25.95
CA ILE A 11 -11.08 12.85 24.49
C ILE A 11 -10.50 11.50 24.07
N LYS A 12 -11.34 10.47 23.98
CA LYS A 12 -11.01 9.22 23.30
C LYS A 12 -11.12 9.43 21.77
N PRO A 13 -10.06 9.16 20.99
CA PRO A 13 -10.18 9.19 19.54
C PRO A 13 -10.89 7.93 19.02
N SER A 14 -12.05 8.11 18.40
CA SER A 14 -12.78 7.08 17.69
C SER A 14 -12.33 7.06 16.22
N ILE A 15 -11.22 6.40 15.91
CA ILE A 15 -10.85 6.04 14.53
C ILE A 15 -10.16 4.67 14.58
N PRO A 16 -10.57 3.68 13.77
CA PRO A 16 -9.92 2.37 13.75
C PRO A 16 -8.50 2.48 13.18
N TYR A 17 -7.59 1.87 13.91
CA TYR A 17 -6.16 1.79 13.61
C TYR A 17 -5.88 1.09 12.29
N PHE A 18 -5.14 1.73 11.40
CA PHE A 18 -4.29 1.04 10.44
C PHE A 18 -3.08 0.51 11.22
N SER A 19 -2.99 -0.81 11.36
CA SER A 19 -1.89 -1.50 12.04
C SER A 19 -0.61 -1.40 11.22
N GLY A 20 0.42 -0.82 11.78
CA GLY A 20 1.76 -0.98 11.23
C GLY A 20 2.76 0.13 11.46
N THR A 21 2.91 0.64 12.71
CA THR A 21 4.21 1.19 13.19
C THR A 21 4.13 1.38 14.70
N ARG A 22 4.89 0.58 15.45
CA ARG A 22 5.11 0.80 16.89
C ARG A 22 6.02 2.01 17.08
N TYR A 23 5.48 3.09 17.59
CA TYR A 23 6.28 4.09 18.28
C TYR A 23 6.64 3.56 19.67
N LEU A 24 7.92 3.24 19.87
CA LEU A 24 8.48 3.00 21.19
C LEU A 24 8.43 4.33 21.97
N SER A 25 7.57 4.37 22.99
CA SER A 25 7.47 5.47 23.93
C SER A 25 8.70 5.48 24.83
N ASN A 26 9.64 6.37 24.58
CA ASN A 26 10.70 6.69 25.52
C ASN A 26 10.30 7.97 26.27
N GLU A 27 9.62 7.78 27.40
CA GLU A 27 8.95 8.87 28.18
C GLU A 27 9.90 9.89 28.83
N ARG A 28 11.22 9.77 28.68
CA ARG A 28 12.17 10.69 29.38
C ARG A 28 12.65 11.88 28.54
N SER A 29 12.43 11.92 27.24
CA SER A 29 12.89 13.02 26.35
C SER A 29 11.80 14.07 26.01
N LEU A 30 10.55 13.83 26.38
CA LEU A 30 9.40 14.61 25.94
C LEU A 30 9.11 15.87 26.77
N LYS A 31 9.77 16.08 27.91
CA LYS A 31 9.41 17.20 28.82
C LYS A 31 10.03 18.54 28.46
N ILE A 32 11.03 18.63 27.61
CA ILE A 32 11.69 19.91 27.26
C ILE A 32 11.22 20.46 25.90
N GLY A 33 10.77 19.59 24.99
CA GLY A 33 10.33 20.00 23.62
C GLY A 33 8.92 20.59 23.54
N VAL A 34 8.01 20.17 24.42
CA VAL A 34 6.57 20.49 24.30
C VAL A 34 6.27 21.96 24.64
N CYS A 35 7.02 22.60 25.53
CA CYS A 35 6.74 23.96 25.94
C CYS A 35 7.23 25.02 24.93
N GLY A 36 8.35 24.77 24.25
CA GLY A 36 8.85 25.62 23.15
C GLY A 36 8.01 25.49 21.87
N PHE A 37 7.50 24.28 21.62
CA PHE A 37 6.66 23.93 20.49
C PHE A 37 5.30 24.64 20.49
N LEU A 38 4.66 24.68 21.63
CA LEU A 38 3.36 25.40 21.81
C LEU A 38 3.47 26.92 21.57
N PHE A 39 4.64 27.51 21.76
CA PHE A 39 4.81 28.96 21.63
C PHE A 39 4.97 29.43 20.18
N ILE A 40 5.63 28.66 19.32
CA ILE A 40 5.80 29.01 17.88
C ILE A 40 4.48 28.81 17.13
N MET A 41 3.72 27.77 17.45
CA MET A 41 2.42 27.48 16.81
C MET A 41 1.30 28.44 17.25
N SER A 42 1.47 29.22 18.34
CA SER A 42 0.46 30.17 18.81
C SER A 42 0.30 31.41 17.92
N SER A 43 1.28 31.69 17.05
CA SER A 43 1.29 32.84 16.15
C SER A 43 0.68 32.60 14.77
N LEU A 44 0.43 31.34 14.40
CA LEU A 44 -0.16 31.01 13.08
C LEU A 44 -1.70 31.09 13.14
N PRO A 45 -2.35 31.52 12.03
CA PRO A 45 -3.79 31.44 11.88
C PRO A 45 -4.28 29.98 12.07
N ASN A 46 -5.43 29.83 12.74
CA ASN A 46 -5.95 28.50 13.11
C ASN A 46 -6.09 27.53 11.94
N ASN A 47 -6.52 28.00 10.76
CA ASN A 47 -6.68 27.17 9.57
C ASN A 47 -5.32 26.66 9.08
N LEU A 48 -4.32 27.55 9.00
CA LEU A 48 -2.98 27.18 8.56
C LEU A 48 -2.34 26.15 9.51
N LYS A 49 -2.52 26.37 10.82
CA LYS A 49 -2.08 25.41 11.84
C LYS A 49 -2.72 24.03 11.69
N LYS A 50 -4.04 23.98 11.45
CA LYS A 50 -4.74 22.70 11.25
C LYS A 50 -4.22 21.97 10.00
N ILE A 51 -4.02 22.69 8.90
CA ILE A 51 -3.46 22.11 7.65
C ILE A 51 -2.06 21.55 7.91
N SER A 52 -1.18 22.31 8.57
CA SER A 52 0.16 21.84 8.92
C SER A 52 0.13 20.56 9.75
N LEU A 53 -0.72 20.51 10.79
CA LEU A 53 -0.89 19.31 11.63
C LEU A 53 -1.43 18.10 10.87
N PHE A 54 -2.29 18.29 9.86
CA PHE A 54 -2.73 17.19 9.01
C PHE A 54 -1.61 16.67 8.12
N LEU A 55 -0.82 17.57 7.52
CA LEU A 55 0.30 17.21 6.67
C LEU A 55 1.40 16.49 7.45
N GLU A 56 1.65 16.87 8.71
CA GLU A 56 2.63 16.24 9.59
C GLU A 56 2.29 14.78 9.92
N ARG A 57 1.02 14.37 9.80
CA ARG A 57 0.60 12.96 9.99
C ARG A 57 0.96 12.07 8.80
N LEU A 58 1.35 12.65 7.68
CA LEU A 58 1.74 11.89 6.50
C LEU A 58 3.15 11.31 6.70
N PRO A 59 3.38 10.03 6.32
CA PRO A 59 4.68 9.40 6.49
C PRO A 59 5.76 10.15 5.71
N GLY A 60 6.90 10.40 6.36
CA GLY A 60 8.03 11.14 5.78
C GLY A 60 7.89 12.67 5.80
N ILE A 61 6.77 13.23 6.28
CA ILE A 61 6.58 14.67 6.41
C ILE A 61 6.75 15.09 7.87
N GLY A 62 7.85 15.80 8.17
CA GLY A 62 8.07 16.42 9.48
C GLY A 62 7.51 17.84 9.53
N GLU A 63 7.49 18.43 10.73
CA GLU A 63 6.96 19.77 11.02
C GLU A 63 7.42 20.87 10.04
N LYS A 64 8.74 20.95 9.77
CA LYS A 64 9.29 21.98 8.87
C LYS A 64 8.72 21.86 7.46
N THR A 65 8.60 20.64 6.96
CA THR A 65 8.05 20.36 5.64
C THR A 65 6.54 20.62 5.63
N ALA A 66 5.82 20.18 6.65
CA ALA A 66 4.38 20.42 6.81
C ALA A 66 4.04 21.91 6.81
N ASN A 67 4.78 22.72 7.58
CA ASN A 67 4.64 24.17 7.60
C ASN A 67 4.90 24.79 6.22
N ARG A 68 5.98 24.38 5.52
CA ARG A 68 6.28 24.88 4.17
C ARG A 68 5.16 24.56 3.17
N LEU A 69 4.62 23.36 3.22
CA LEU A 69 3.50 22.94 2.37
C LEU A 69 2.23 23.72 2.71
N ALA A 70 1.92 23.94 3.99
CA ALA A 70 0.77 24.75 4.41
C ALA A 70 0.87 26.19 3.91
N PHE A 71 2.05 26.80 3.96
CA PHE A 71 2.28 28.13 3.40
C PHE A 71 2.22 28.13 1.86
N TYR A 72 2.59 27.04 1.21
CA TYR A 72 2.48 26.91 -0.23
C TYR A 72 1.01 26.97 -0.68
N PHE A 73 0.10 26.34 0.05
CA PHE A 73 -1.34 26.41 -0.25
C PHE A 73 -1.89 27.84 -0.29
N LEU A 74 -1.34 28.79 0.49
CA LEU A 74 -1.75 30.18 0.43
C LEU A 74 -1.40 30.88 -0.89
N ARG A 75 -0.55 30.28 -1.71
CA ARG A 75 -0.13 30.83 -3.02
C ARG A 75 -0.89 30.20 -4.18
N LEU A 76 -1.63 29.12 -3.93
CA LEU A 76 -2.43 28.48 -4.96
C LEU A 76 -3.69 29.31 -5.25
N PRO A 77 -4.19 29.30 -6.50
CA PRO A 77 -5.47 29.85 -6.84
C PRO A 77 -6.60 29.26 -6.00
N ASP A 78 -7.62 30.07 -5.71
CA ASP A 78 -8.78 29.61 -4.93
C ASP A 78 -9.52 28.44 -5.57
N GLU A 79 -9.54 28.38 -6.89
CA GLU A 79 -10.16 27.31 -7.67
C GLU A 79 -9.46 25.97 -7.44
N ASP A 80 -8.13 25.95 -7.48
CA ASP A 80 -7.31 24.75 -7.24
C ASP A 80 -7.51 24.25 -5.80
N LEU A 81 -7.57 25.16 -4.82
CA LEU A 81 -7.82 24.80 -3.43
C LEU A 81 -9.20 24.19 -3.21
N LYS A 82 -10.23 24.74 -3.88
CA LYS A 82 -11.59 24.20 -3.82
C LYS A 82 -11.66 22.81 -4.46
N GLU A 83 -11.05 22.62 -5.63
CA GLU A 83 -10.97 21.33 -6.28
C GLU A 83 -10.22 20.30 -5.43
N PHE A 84 -9.06 20.66 -4.90
CA PHE A 84 -8.27 19.80 -4.02
C PHE A 84 -9.05 19.39 -2.77
N SER A 85 -9.70 20.33 -2.10
CA SER A 85 -10.50 20.04 -0.90
C SER A 85 -11.66 19.10 -1.20
N LYS A 86 -12.35 19.30 -2.35
CA LYS A 86 -13.43 18.43 -2.81
C LYS A 86 -12.93 17.03 -3.11
N ASN A 87 -11.81 16.89 -3.83
CA ASN A 87 -11.25 15.59 -4.16
C ASN A 87 -10.84 14.81 -2.91
N ILE A 88 -10.26 15.47 -1.90
CA ILE A 88 -9.96 14.83 -0.61
C ILE A 88 -11.23 14.40 0.13
N ALA A 89 -12.25 15.26 0.18
CA ALA A 89 -13.51 14.93 0.84
C ALA A 89 -14.22 13.74 0.19
N ASP A 90 -14.19 13.68 -1.14
CA ASP A 90 -14.85 12.66 -1.95
C ASP A 90 -14.04 11.34 -2.04
N LEU A 91 -12.75 11.34 -1.65
CA LEU A 91 -11.83 10.23 -1.88
C LEU A 91 -12.38 8.89 -1.41
N LYS A 92 -12.90 8.81 -0.19
CA LYS A 92 -13.42 7.56 0.39
C LYS A 92 -14.80 7.18 -0.12
N THR A 93 -15.60 8.16 -0.54
CA THR A 93 -16.98 7.92 -1.00
C THR A 93 -17.04 7.52 -2.46
N LYS A 94 -16.14 8.05 -3.29
CA LYS A 94 -16.07 7.77 -4.72
C LYS A 94 -15.16 6.59 -5.07
N THR A 95 -14.14 6.31 -4.25
CA THR A 95 -13.21 5.21 -4.50
C THR A 95 -13.71 3.93 -3.84
N LYS A 96 -13.87 2.89 -4.64
CA LYS A 96 -14.27 1.55 -4.21
C LYS A 96 -13.37 0.49 -4.83
N PHE A 97 -13.50 -0.75 -4.39
CA PHE A 97 -12.80 -1.88 -4.98
C PHE A 97 -13.54 -2.44 -6.19
N CYS A 98 -12.80 -2.78 -7.22
CA CYS A 98 -13.32 -3.54 -8.35
C CYS A 98 -13.87 -4.89 -7.85
N ARG A 99 -15.08 -5.24 -8.24
CA ARG A 99 -15.76 -6.48 -7.79
C ARG A 99 -15.07 -7.77 -8.24
N ILE A 100 -14.16 -7.71 -9.23
CA ILE A 100 -13.47 -8.89 -9.78
C ILE A 100 -12.04 -9.01 -9.25
N CYS A 101 -11.24 -7.93 -9.36
CA CYS A 101 -9.81 -7.97 -9.09
C CYS A 101 -9.37 -7.23 -7.83
N PHE A 102 -10.27 -6.52 -7.15
CA PHE A 102 -10.01 -5.69 -5.97
C PHE A 102 -9.05 -4.51 -6.21
N ASN A 103 -8.80 -4.12 -7.47
CA ASN A 103 -8.16 -2.85 -7.77
C ASN A 103 -9.06 -1.66 -7.38
N LEU A 104 -8.47 -0.48 -7.18
CA LEU A 104 -9.23 0.74 -6.93
C LEU A 104 -9.95 1.22 -8.19
N THR A 105 -11.19 1.68 -8.03
CA THR A 105 -12.03 2.19 -9.13
C THR A 105 -13.13 3.09 -8.59
N GLU A 106 -13.69 3.95 -9.44
CA GLU A 106 -14.92 4.71 -9.17
C GLU A 106 -16.18 3.99 -9.68
N LYS A 107 -15.98 3.00 -10.56
CA LYS A 107 -17.05 2.17 -11.18
C LYS A 107 -17.10 0.79 -10.54
N ASP A 108 -17.99 -0.08 -11.00
CA ASP A 108 -18.06 -1.48 -10.54
C ASP A 108 -16.89 -2.32 -11.03
N LEU A 109 -16.37 -2.03 -12.23
CA LEU A 109 -15.18 -2.63 -12.79
C LEU A 109 -14.09 -1.56 -12.95
N CYS A 110 -12.84 -1.94 -12.72
CA CYS A 110 -11.70 -1.09 -13.04
C CYS A 110 -11.39 -1.15 -14.53
N SER A 111 -10.56 -0.22 -15.01
CA SER A 111 -10.17 -0.12 -16.42
C SER A 111 -9.58 -1.42 -16.99
N VAL A 112 -8.86 -2.19 -16.16
CA VAL A 112 -8.27 -3.47 -16.58
C VAL A 112 -9.33 -4.56 -16.74
N CYS A 113 -10.28 -4.67 -15.80
CA CYS A 113 -11.33 -5.69 -15.87
C CYS A 113 -12.46 -5.36 -16.87
N ASP A 114 -12.57 -4.11 -17.28
CA ASP A 114 -13.55 -3.62 -18.27
C ASP A 114 -13.00 -3.68 -19.72
N ASP A 115 -11.68 -3.87 -19.87
CA ASP A 115 -11.03 -3.95 -21.18
C ASP A 115 -11.13 -5.36 -21.78
N SER A 116 -11.97 -5.51 -22.79
CA SER A 116 -12.18 -6.78 -23.51
C SER A 116 -10.99 -7.26 -24.34
N LYS A 117 -9.93 -6.46 -24.48
CA LYS A 117 -8.70 -6.83 -25.19
C LYS A 117 -7.71 -7.59 -24.31
N ARG A 118 -7.96 -7.63 -23.00
CA ARG A 118 -7.10 -8.32 -22.04
C ARG A 118 -7.26 -9.83 -22.10
N GLU A 119 -6.18 -10.53 -21.84
CA GLU A 119 -6.17 -11.99 -21.72
C GLU A 119 -6.72 -12.41 -20.35
N ASP A 120 -8.02 -12.69 -20.27
CA ASP A 120 -8.73 -13.03 -19.04
C ASP A 120 -8.41 -14.43 -18.49
N ASN A 121 -7.72 -15.24 -19.29
CA ASN A 121 -7.25 -16.58 -18.93
C ASN A 121 -5.91 -16.61 -18.17
N ILE A 122 -5.22 -15.46 -18.01
CA ILE A 122 -4.00 -15.33 -17.23
C ILE A 122 -4.24 -14.33 -16.10
N VAL A 123 -4.07 -14.79 -14.84
CA VAL A 123 -4.30 -13.98 -13.64
C VAL A 123 -3.01 -13.76 -12.89
N THR A 124 -2.59 -12.50 -12.75
CA THR A 124 -1.45 -12.12 -11.91
C THR A 124 -1.93 -11.68 -10.53
N VAL A 125 -1.42 -12.34 -9.50
CA VAL A 125 -1.74 -12.05 -8.09
C VAL A 125 -0.67 -11.13 -7.53
N VAL A 126 -1.07 -9.94 -7.08
CA VAL A 126 -0.19 -8.91 -6.50
C VAL A 126 -0.60 -8.56 -5.08
N GLU A 127 0.32 -8.06 -4.26
CA GLU A 127 0.03 -7.70 -2.87
C GLU A 127 -0.77 -6.41 -2.76
N THR A 128 -0.40 -5.39 -3.54
CA THR A 128 -0.97 -4.04 -3.45
C THR A 128 -1.41 -3.50 -4.80
N VAL A 129 -2.20 -2.43 -4.77
CA VAL A 129 -2.57 -1.70 -6.00
C VAL A 129 -1.35 -1.03 -6.63
N LEU A 130 -0.34 -0.64 -5.85
CA LEU A 130 0.88 -0.02 -6.36
C LEU A 130 1.70 -1.02 -7.20
N ASP A 131 1.72 -2.30 -6.82
CA ASP A 131 2.36 -3.35 -7.60
C ASP A 131 1.66 -3.50 -8.96
N LEU A 132 0.32 -3.55 -8.97
CA LEU A 132 -0.46 -3.57 -10.20
C LEU A 132 -0.12 -2.37 -11.10
N LEU A 133 -0.08 -1.15 -10.54
CA LEU A 133 0.25 0.06 -11.28
C LEU A 133 1.65 0.01 -11.89
N SER A 134 2.60 -0.66 -11.24
CA SER A 134 3.96 -0.85 -11.78
C SER A 134 3.96 -1.68 -13.05
N PHE A 135 3.15 -2.76 -13.13
CA PHE A 135 2.95 -3.53 -14.35
C PHE A 135 2.27 -2.71 -15.45
N GLU A 136 1.23 -1.96 -15.11
CA GLU A 136 0.46 -1.15 -16.07
C GLU A 136 1.28 0.01 -16.64
N THR A 137 2.08 0.69 -15.79
CA THR A 137 2.93 1.79 -16.25
C THR A 137 3.95 1.34 -17.29
N GLY A 138 4.48 0.12 -17.16
CA GLY A 138 5.41 -0.46 -18.12
C GLY A 138 4.75 -0.98 -19.39
N ASN A 139 3.44 -1.16 -19.40
CA ASN A 139 2.67 -1.82 -20.45
C ASN A 139 3.28 -3.17 -20.90
N ILE A 140 3.82 -3.92 -19.92
CA ILE A 140 4.60 -5.14 -20.12
C ILE A 140 3.76 -6.40 -20.00
N TYR A 141 2.47 -6.26 -19.62
CA TYR A 141 1.60 -7.39 -19.32
C TYR A 141 0.19 -7.15 -19.83
N ASN A 142 -0.39 -8.13 -20.50
CA ASN A 142 -1.71 -8.03 -21.12
C ASN A 142 -2.80 -8.89 -20.42
N GLY A 143 -2.48 -9.59 -19.34
CA GLY A 143 -3.45 -10.36 -18.57
C GLY A 143 -4.23 -9.49 -17.57
N ILE A 144 -4.94 -10.16 -16.68
CA ILE A 144 -5.73 -9.54 -15.62
C ILE A 144 -5.10 -9.78 -14.25
N TYR A 145 -5.57 -9.05 -13.23
CA TYR A 145 -4.97 -9.07 -11.90
C TYR A 145 -5.92 -9.57 -10.83
N HIS A 146 -5.34 -9.89 -9.68
CA HIS A 146 -6.03 -10.02 -8.40
C HIS A 146 -5.17 -9.37 -7.31
N VAL A 147 -5.72 -8.34 -6.64
CA VAL A 147 -5.02 -7.59 -5.59
C VAL A 147 -5.39 -8.17 -4.23
N LEU A 148 -4.39 -8.58 -3.46
CA LEU A 148 -4.58 -9.19 -2.14
C LEU A 148 -4.86 -8.16 -1.04
N HIS A 149 -4.44 -6.92 -1.21
CA HIS A 149 -4.44 -5.86 -0.20
C HIS A 149 -3.59 -6.18 1.04
N GLY A 150 -2.51 -6.91 0.87
CA GLY A 150 -1.55 -7.25 1.92
C GLY A 150 -0.84 -8.57 1.65
N LYS A 151 -0.09 -8.99 2.64
CA LYS A 151 0.61 -10.27 2.70
C LYS A 151 0.43 -10.90 4.07
N ILE A 152 0.61 -12.21 4.20
CA ILE A 152 0.57 -12.91 5.48
C ILE A 152 1.77 -12.45 6.30
N ASP A 153 1.50 -11.81 7.43
CA ASP A 153 2.51 -11.26 8.33
C ASP A 153 2.13 -11.55 9.80
N PRO A 154 2.59 -12.68 10.35
CA PRO A 154 2.27 -13.06 11.72
C PRO A 154 2.79 -12.08 12.77
N LEU A 155 3.88 -11.36 12.46
CA LEU A 155 4.45 -10.38 13.39
C LEU A 155 3.54 -9.16 13.57
N ASN A 156 2.84 -8.79 12.50
CA ASN A 156 1.86 -7.70 12.51
C ASN A 156 0.41 -8.21 12.66
N HIS A 157 0.22 -9.48 13.03
CA HIS A 157 -1.08 -10.12 13.21
C HIS A 157 -1.97 -10.12 11.96
N VAL A 158 -1.36 -10.16 10.75
CA VAL A 158 -2.07 -10.28 9.48
C VAL A 158 -2.12 -11.74 9.07
N GLY A 159 -3.30 -12.35 9.14
CA GLY A 159 -3.55 -13.71 8.71
C GLY A 159 -4.09 -13.79 7.27
N PRO A 160 -4.27 -15.02 6.75
CA PRO A 160 -4.80 -15.23 5.41
C PRO A 160 -6.26 -14.76 5.24
N ASP A 161 -7.01 -14.62 6.34
CA ASP A 161 -8.40 -14.14 6.32
C ASP A 161 -8.49 -12.60 6.29
N ASP A 162 -7.41 -11.90 6.61
CA ASP A 162 -7.36 -10.43 6.62
C ASP A 162 -7.08 -9.85 5.22
N ILE A 163 -6.67 -10.69 4.28
CA ILE A 163 -6.33 -10.32 2.91
C ILE A 163 -7.18 -11.10 1.89
N LYS A 164 -7.20 -10.67 0.62
CA LYS A 164 -8.13 -11.16 -0.41
C LYS A 164 -7.76 -12.54 -1.01
N ILE A 165 -7.25 -13.47 -0.21
CA ILE A 165 -6.95 -14.85 -0.66
C ILE A 165 -8.22 -15.66 -0.86
N LYS A 166 -9.18 -15.55 0.04
CA LYS A 166 -10.46 -16.28 -0.06
C LYS A 166 -11.19 -15.94 -1.36
N GLU A 167 -11.25 -14.67 -1.68
CA GLU A 167 -11.89 -14.18 -2.90
C GLU A 167 -11.15 -14.63 -4.17
N LEU A 168 -9.81 -14.74 -4.12
CA LEU A 168 -9.02 -15.35 -5.19
C LEU A 168 -9.44 -16.82 -5.43
N ILE A 169 -9.48 -17.60 -4.36
CA ILE A 169 -9.85 -19.01 -4.43
C ILE A 169 -11.28 -19.19 -4.96
N GLU A 170 -12.23 -18.37 -4.52
CA GLU A 170 -13.61 -18.38 -5.02
C GLU A 170 -13.69 -18.00 -6.51
N ARG A 171 -12.91 -17.02 -6.94
CA ARG A 171 -12.80 -16.62 -8.34
C ARG A 171 -12.30 -17.76 -9.21
N VAL A 172 -11.21 -18.42 -8.79
CA VAL A 172 -10.61 -19.57 -9.51
C VAL A 172 -11.54 -20.78 -9.52
N LYS A 173 -12.33 -20.98 -8.45
CA LYS A 173 -13.37 -22.02 -8.43
C LYS A 173 -14.46 -21.78 -9.48
N LYS A 174 -14.90 -20.55 -9.66
CA LYS A 174 -15.97 -20.16 -10.60
C LYS A 174 -15.48 -20.19 -12.05
N SER A 175 -14.33 -19.57 -12.29
CA SER A 175 -13.73 -19.43 -13.62
C SER A 175 -12.24 -19.74 -13.54
N PRO A 176 -11.82 -20.99 -13.77
CA PRO A 176 -10.41 -21.36 -13.71
C PRO A 176 -9.65 -20.71 -14.87
N PRO A 177 -8.57 -19.95 -14.60
CA PRO A 177 -7.70 -19.45 -15.65
C PRO A 177 -6.80 -20.57 -16.19
N SER A 178 -6.09 -20.34 -17.28
CA SER A 178 -5.04 -21.23 -17.77
C SER A 178 -3.76 -21.12 -16.94
N GLU A 179 -3.46 -19.92 -16.46
CA GLU A 179 -2.27 -19.64 -15.65
C GLU A 179 -2.57 -18.65 -14.53
N ILE A 180 -1.97 -18.91 -13.36
CA ILE A 180 -1.93 -17.97 -12.21
C ILE A 180 -0.48 -17.64 -11.95
N ILE A 181 -0.13 -16.35 -12.07
CA ILE A 181 1.21 -15.84 -11.79
C ILE A 181 1.22 -15.26 -10.39
N LEU A 182 1.99 -15.83 -9.47
CA LEU A 182 2.16 -15.29 -8.13
C LEU A 182 3.25 -14.20 -8.17
N ALA A 183 2.82 -12.94 -8.06
CA ALA A 183 3.66 -11.75 -8.15
C ALA A 183 3.72 -10.99 -6.81
N THR A 184 3.77 -11.73 -5.71
CA THR A 184 4.05 -11.16 -4.37
C THR A 184 5.52 -10.72 -4.28
N ASN A 185 5.84 -9.82 -3.36
CA ASN A 185 7.21 -9.35 -3.19
C ASN A 185 8.19 -10.48 -2.84
N PRO A 186 9.47 -10.36 -3.19
CA PRO A 186 10.50 -11.37 -2.92
C PRO A 186 11.08 -11.24 -1.48
N ASP A 187 10.21 -10.93 -0.50
CA ASP A 187 10.55 -10.95 0.92
C ASP A 187 9.98 -12.20 1.61
N MET A 188 10.32 -12.40 2.88
CA MET A 188 9.93 -13.62 3.61
C MET A 188 8.41 -13.78 3.70
N GLU A 189 7.69 -12.71 3.96
CA GLU A 189 6.24 -12.69 4.10
C GLU A 189 5.55 -12.90 2.74
N GLY A 190 6.07 -12.27 1.66
CA GLY A 190 5.57 -12.46 0.29
C GLY A 190 5.78 -13.87 -0.22
N GLU A 191 6.92 -14.52 0.11
CA GLU A 191 7.16 -15.92 -0.20
C GLU A 191 6.24 -16.86 0.59
N ALA A 192 6.07 -16.62 1.89
CA ALA A 192 5.13 -17.39 2.71
C ALA A 192 3.70 -17.26 2.17
N THR A 193 3.31 -16.05 1.73
CA THR A 193 2.01 -15.79 1.11
C THR A 193 1.86 -16.55 -0.20
N ALA A 194 2.90 -16.53 -1.07
CA ALA A 194 2.89 -17.26 -2.34
C ALA A 194 2.74 -18.77 -2.13
N ILE A 195 3.50 -19.34 -1.19
CA ILE A 195 3.43 -20.77 -0.85
C ILE A 195 2.04 -21.12 -0.31
N TYR A 196 1.49 -20.31 0.58
CA TYR A 196 0.14 -20.53 1.11
C TYR A 196 -0.92 -20.53 0.00
N ILE A 197 -0.88 -19.54 -0.89
CA ILE A 197 -1.81 -19.44 -2.03
C ILE A 197 -1.65 -20.65 -2.94
N LYS A 198 -0.41 -21.03 -3.29
CA LYS A 198 -0.11 -22.20 -4.11
C LYS A 198 -0.77 -23.44 -3.53
N ASN A 199 -0.53 -23.74 -2.24
CA ASN A 199 -1.10 -24.93 -1.58
C ASN A 199 -2.64 -24.90 -1.63
N LYS A 200 -3.27 -23.75 -1.38
CA LYS A 200 -4.72 -23.60 -1.45
C LYS A 200 -5.29 -23.78 -2.86
N LEU A 201 -4.55 -23.35 -3.88
CA LEU A 201 -4.93 -23.53 -5.28
C LEU A 201 -4.79 -24.99 -5.72
N GLU A 202 -3.73 -25.70 -5.30
CA GLU A 202 -3.51 -27.12 -5.57
C GLU A 202 -4.60 -28.00 -4.95
N GLU A 203 -5.14 -27.65 -3.78
CA GLU A 203 -6.29 -28.32 -3.14
C GLU A 203 -7.54 -28.35 -4.05
N LEU A 204 -7.67 -27.41 -4.99
CA LEU A 204 -8.82 -27.36 -5.90
C LEU A 204 -8.82 -28.46 -6.97
N LYS A 205 -7.67 -29.14 -7.19
CA LYS A 205 -7.50 -30.22 -8.17
C LYS A 205 -7.99 -29.85 -9.58
N LYS A 206 -7.84 -28.57 -9.99
CA LYS A 206 -8.17 -28.08 -11.32
C LYS A 206 -6.93 -27.97 -12.19
N ASN A 207 -7.11 -28.04 -13.50
CA ASN A 207 -6.01 -27.98 -14.45
C ASN A 207 -5.70 -26.51 -14.82
N PHE A 208 -4.75 -25.90 -14.13
CA PHE A 208 -4.16 -24.59 -14.45
C PHE A 208 -2.70 -24.58 -13.99
N LYS A 209 -1.90 -23.76 -14.64
CA LYS A 209 -0.50 -23.58 -14.31
C LYS A 209 -0.35 -22.55 -13.20
N ILE A 210 0.48 -22.83 -12.20
CA ILE A 210 0.88 -21.85 -11.18
C ILE A 210 2.34 -21.52 -11.41
N THR A 211 2.62 -20.24 -11.61
CA THR A 211 3.97 -19.72 -11.82
C THR A 211 4.33 -18.65 -10.79
N ARG A 212 5.61 -18.38 -10.65
CA ARG A 212 6.17 -17.34 -9.79
C ARG A 212 6.98 -16.40 -10.66
N LEU A 213 7.00 -15.10 -10.35
CA LEU A 213 7.92 -14.17 -11.00
C LEU A 213 9.37 -14.68 -10.83
N ALA A 214 10.14 -14.59 -11.90
CA ALA A 214 11.55 -14.95 -11.86
C ALA A 214 12.33 -13.98 -10.95
N TYR A 215 13.26 -14.55 -10.20
CA TYR A 215 14.25 -13.78 -9.47
C TYR A 215 15.49 -13.61 -10.35
N GLY A 216 16.07 -12.42 -10.31
CA GLY A 216 17.26 -12.18 -11.13
C GLY A 216 17.96 -10.87 -10.81
N LEU A 217 19.07 -10.68 -11.47
CA LEU A 217 19.83 -9.44 -11.42
C LEU A 217 19.10 -8.35 -12.20
N PRO A 218 19.02 -7.12 -11.69
CA PRO A 218 18.48 -6.01 -12.44
C PRO A 218 19.31 -5.77 -13.72
N ILE A 219 18.63 -5.50 -14.83
CA ILE A 219 19.31 -5.18 -16.11
C ILE A 219 20.15 -3.90 -15.94
N GLY A 220 21.42 -3.98 -16.30
CA GLY A 220 22.37 -2.85 -16.16
C GLY A 220 23.06 -2.77 -14.80
N ALA A 221 22.77 -3.65 -13.87
CA ALA A 221 23.49 -3.71 -12.59
C ALA A 221 24.82 -4.48 -12.74
N ASN A 222 25.87 -4.03 -12.02
CA ASN A 222 27.11 -4.76 -11.91
C ASN A 222 26.98 -5.88 -10.87
N LEU A 223 27.54 -7.07 -11.17
CA LEU A 223 27.51 -8.24 -10.30
C LEU A 223 28.11 -7.97 -8.90
N GLU A 224 29.13 -7.12 -8.82
CA GLU A 224 29.81 -6.79 -7.57
C GLU A 224 28.93 -6.12 -6.50
N TYR A 225 27.84 -5.47 -6.94
CA TYR A 225 26.89 -4.81 -6.02
C TYR A 225 25.69 -5.68 -5.66
N ALA A 226 25.57 -6.86 -6.25
CA ALA A 226 24.47 -7.77 -5.95
C ALA A 226 24.73 -8.49 -4.61
N ASP A 227 23.73 -8.53 -3.76
CA ASP A 227 23.78 -9.31 -2.53
C ASP A 227 23.84 -10.82 -2.81
N TYR A 228 24.31 -11.58 -1.81
CA TYR A 228 24.49 -13.03 -1.92
C TYR A 228 23.17 -13.77 -2.27
N MET A 229 22.03 -13.35 -1.72
CA MET A 229 20.76 -14.02 -1.96
C MET A 229 20.28 -13.79 -3.39
N THR A 230 20.42 -12.56 -3.91
CA THR A 230 20.13 -12.23 -5.31
C THR A 230 20.98 -13.05 -6.28
N LEU A 231 22.29 -13.15 -6.03
CA LEU A 231 23.20 -13.98 -6.84
C LEU A 231 22.83 -15.46 -6.78
N LYS A 232 22.51 -15.99 -5.61
CA LYS A 232 22.06 -17.37 -5.42
C LYS A 232 20.80 -17.65 -6.25
N LYS A 233 19.80 -16.79 -6.14
CA LYS A 233 18.54 -16.90 -6.86
C LYS A 233 18.73 -16.80 -8.38
N ALA A 234 19.60 -15.90 -8.84
CA ALA A 234 19.94 -15.77 -10.25
C ALA A 234 20.60 -17.06 -10.82
N ILE A 235 21.47 -17.71 -10.02
CA ILE A 235 22.09 -18.99 -10.42
C ILE A 235 21.05 -20.12 -10.43
N GLU A 236 20.17 -20.18 -9.41
CA GLU A 236 19.09 -21.18 -9.36
C GLU A 236 18.15 -21.05 -10.56
N GLY A 237 17.78 -19.83 -10.94
CA GLY A 237 16.87 -19.49 -12.04
C GLY A 237 17.53 -19.31 -13.41
N ARG A 238 18.81 -19.71 -13.59
CA ARG A 238 19.55 -19.53 -14.84
C ARG A 238 18.88 -20.23 -16.01
N ASN A 239 18.77 -19.54 -17.12
CA ASN A 239 18.25 -20.07 -18.37
C ASN A 239 19.37 -20.65 -19.25
N LYS A 240 19.02 -21.60 -20.11
CA LYS A 240 19.91 -22.04 -21.18
C LYS A 240 20.01 -20.94 -22.24
N PHE A 241 21.23 -20.73 -22.74
CA PHE A 241 21.50 -19.82 -23.84
C PHE A 241 21.28 -20.47 -25.16
#